data_ba7f3c236500c2464a3128f741b68673
#
_entry.id   ba7f3c236500c2464a3128f741b68673
#
_cell.length_a   1.000
_cell.length_b   1.000
_cell.length_c   1.000
_cell.angle_alpha   90.00
_cell.angle_beta   90.00
_cell.angle_gamma   90.00
#
_symmetry.space_group_name_H-M   'P 1'
#
loop_
_entity.id
_entity.type
_entity.pdbx_description
1 polymer ?
#
loop_
_entity_poly.entity_id
_entity_poly.type
_entity_poly.pdbx_seq_one_letter_code
_entity_poly.pdbx_strand_id
1 'polypeptide(L)'
;MYSSFSKKFRQIKPYDNYNVTDVPWHEAMVAGNGRLGVLESCAPIEDSLIYQNVEFVMPSEEPRHVPYDVTAQLDEARQSVINFDDTWNIHDRKRTNMYCYHPGHMIRLTLEGEPDISGYRRWTDYKTGTINTKFKSDGASVSKSTYVSRKQNVIITKIISEKSVNMSISIDDFESMPKFGVQKNNIPAPERNMLYSRFVRGNIIGTVVHYPEYEGSELAKGGFAGVTRILTDGDMRVSSKPKDSRAYTCIDETAPVINISHAESITLITYTDWTDDLGEYCEFRDRVNGKDTFALVDKCINKVNSVDITEEPVSLEHKNIELKLDGGYFGESTNEELLDLQKNEYDIMPHLLEKLYYNGLYGMQACAGTTAPRLSGLWVGEWNLLWRSAYTMDANVNIQVSGMNSSGLYEAGTGYMWFILRQIPDWVNNAAMVYGMKDAVLVPVNTDGHRAMMVEYDINYPFQYWNAGAGWMLIPIYEFLQTYGDAVITTFDASLIKMYGKDTFDVRKDVYEPLLKKAYNFWKQIGNPEYYTDTDGNARYEKGKCSLNAGEHYLIIPSFSPENKPLGYHSAITANAAMDISAAKDVINMYIEMINKEMAEENRTAATVSY
;
A
#
# COMPACT_ATOMS: atom_id res chain seq x y z
N MET A 1 3.10 25.66 -10.70
CA MET A 1 2.52 24.93 -9.54
C MET A 1 1.37 24.14 -10.08
N TYR A 2 1.41 22.83 -9.89
CA TYR A 2 0.38 21.95 -10.43
C TYR A 2 -0.55 21.51 -9.32
N SER A 3 -1.83 21.55 -9.59
CA SER A 3 -2.88 21.17 -8.65
C SER A 3 -3.97 20.41 -9.40
N SER A 4 -4.67 19.53 -8.68
CA SER A 4 -5.83 18.84 -9.21
C SER A 4 -7.08 19.63 -8.84
N PHE A 5 -7.82 20.09 -9.82
CA PHE A 5 -9.06 20.86 -9.61
C PHE A 5 -10.28 20.07 -10.06
N SER A 6 -11.37 20.16 -9.32
CA SER A 6 -12.69 19.68 -9.73
C SER A 6 -13.78 20.62 -9.24
N LYS A 7 -14.78 20.86 -10.09
CA LYS A 7 -16.00 21.62 -9.76
C LYS A 7 -17.19 20.70 -9.44
N LYS A 8 -17.00 19.38 -9.57
CA LYS A 8 -18.03 18.38 -9.25
C LYS A 8 -17.86 17.92 -7.82
N PHE A 9 -18.96 17.75 -7.12
CA PHE A 9 -18.98 17.05 -5.84
C PHE A 9 -20.14 16.05 -5.83
N ARG A 10 -19.95 15.01 -5.06
CA ARG A 10 -21.02 14.07 -4.70
C ARG A 10 -21.20 14.11 -3.20
N GLN A 11 -22.44 14.04 -2.78
CA GLN A 11 -22.77 13.90 -1.37
C GLN A 11 -22.66 12.43 -1.00
N ILE A 12 -21.88 12.11 0.02
CA ILE A 12 -21.81 10.76 0.55
C ILE A 12 -23.00 10.58 1.48
N LYS A 13 -23.91 9.69 1.09
CA LYS A 13 -25.01 9.27 1.94
C LYS A 13 -24.75 7.88 2.49
N PRO A 14 -24.76 7.70 3.80
CA PRO A 14 -24.45 6.40 4.42
C PRO A 14 -25.39 5.26 4.01
N TYR A 15 -26.57 5.59 3.48
CA TYR A 15 -27.67 4.65 3.31
C TYR A 15 -28.20 4.53 1.89
N ASP A 16 -27.60 5.19 0.91
CA ASP A 16 -28.05 5.04 -0.46
C ASP A 16 -27.79 3.61 -0.93
N ASN A 17 -28.86 2.97 -1.38
CA ASN A 17 -28.81 1.62 -1.93
C ASN A 17 -27.63 1.49 -2.89
N TYR A 18 -26.81 0.51 -2.63
CA TYR A 18 -25.63 0.03 -3.32
C TYR A 18 -25.59 0.17 -4.85
N ASN A 19 -25.85 1.34 -5.36
CA ASN A 19 -25.66 1.62 -6.77
C ASN A 19 -24.20 2.00 -6.96
N VAL A 20 -23.44 1.10 -7.53
CA VAL A 20 -21.99 1.18 -7.77
C VAL A 20 -21.54 2.49 -8.41
N THR A 21 -22.45 3.17 -9.11
CA THR A 21 -22.21 4.44 -9.79
C THR A 21 -22.16 5.65 -8.86
N ASP A 22 -22.61 5.52 -7.62
CA ASP A 22 -22.75 6.64 -6.68
C ASP A 22 -21.67 6.66 -5.61
N VAL A 23 -20.61 5.91 -5.79
CA VAL A 23 -19.64 5.71 -4.74
C VAL A 23 -18.45 6.65 -4.85
N PRO A 24 -18.25 7.41 -3.82
CA PRO A 24 -17.45 8.63 -3.86
C PRO A 24 -15.97 8.49 -3.58
N TRP A 25 -15.45 7.38 -3.03
CA TRP A 25 -14.01 7.35 -2.72
C TRP A 25 -13.10 7.33 -3.95
N HIS A 26 -13.54 6.77 -5.08
CA HIS A 26 -12.79 6.91 -6.35
C HIS A 26 -12.65 8.37 -6.77
N GLU A 27 -13.54 9.23 -6.29
CA GLU A 27 -13.53 10.65 -6.54
C GLU A 27 -13.02 11.44 -5.34
N ALA A 28 -12.67 10.77 -4.22
CA ALA A 28 -12.12 11.43 -3.05
C ALA A 28 -10.75 12.04 -3.34
N MET A 29 -10.48 13.16 -2.71
CA MET A 29 -9.14 13.74 -2.69
C MET A 29 -8.29 13.02 -1.64
N VAL A 30 -6.98 12.94 -1.88
CA VAL A 30 -6.07 12.18 -1.01
C VAL A 30 -4.92 13.05 -0.53
N ALA A 31 -4.52 12.84 0.73
CA ALA A 31 -3.28 13.36 1.28
C ALA A 31 -2.58 12.28 2.13
N GLY A 32 -1.25 12.38 2.24
CA GLY A 32 -0.47 11.41 3.00
C GLY A 32 0.97 11.84 3.23
N ASN A 33 1.65 11.14 4.14
CA ASN A 33 3.06 11.34 4.46
C ASN A 33 3.87 10.02 4.43
N GLY A 34 3.33 9.00 3.77
CA GLY A 34 3.91 7.65 3.73
C GLY A 34 3.59 6.79 4.95
N ARG A 35 3.00 7.34 6.00
CA ARG A 35 2.57 6.62 7.21
C ARG A 35 1.09 6.83 7.52
N LEU A 36 0.66 8.08 7.57
CA LEU A 36 -0.74 8.46 7.74
C LEU A 36 -1.27 9.01 6.43
N GLY A 37 -2.54 8.72 6.16
CA GLY A 37 -3.24 9.22 5.01
C GLY A 37 -4.69 9.60 5.33
N VAL A 38 -5.28 10.37 4.44
CA VAL A 38 -6.70 10.72 4.49
C VAL A 38 -7.29 10.67 3.09
N LEU A 39 -8.48 10.09 3.01
CA LEU A 39 -9.42 10.22 1.90
C LEU A 39 -10.48 11.23 2.31
N GLU A 40 -10.70 12.25 1.51
CA GLU A 40 -11.66 13.29 1.79
C GLU A 40 -12.61 13.48 0.62
N SER A 41 -13.92 13.36 0.86
CA SER A 41 -14.93 13.55 -0.20
C SER A 41 -15.01 15.01 -0.67
N CYS A 42 -14.66 15.92 0.19
CA CYS A 42 -14.73 17.37 -0.04
C CYS A 42 -16.14 17.90 -0.31
N ALA A 43 -17.19 17.17 0.06
CA ALA A 43 -18.55 17.61 -0.14
C ALA A 43 -18.87 18.82 0.77
N PRO A 44 -19.62 19.83 0.29
CA PRO A 44 -19.80 21.06 1.05
C PRO A 44 -20.77 20.93 2.22
N ILE A 45 -21.75 20.03 2.16
CA ILE A 45 -22.79 19.87 3.20
C ILE A 45 -22.47 18.69 4.10
N GLU A 46 -22.30 17.51 3.54
CA GLU A 46 -21.89 16.30 4.27
C GLU A 46 -20.57 15.81 3.72
N ASP A 47 -19.52 15.96 4.48
CA ASP A 47 -18.19 15.55 4.09
C ASP A 47 -17.70 14.36 4.93
N SER A 48 -17.05 13.42 4.29
CA SER A 48 -16.45 12.27 4.95
C SER A 48 -14.94 12.31 4.83
N LEU A 49 -14.28 12.13 5.97
CA LEU A 49 -12.84 11.99 6.08
C LEU A 49 -12.54 10.59 6.59
N ILE A 50 -11.88 9.78 5.78
CA ILE A 50 -11.46 8.42 6.10
C ILE A 50 -9.96 8.43 6.35
N TYR A 51 -9.57 8.17 7.58
CA TYR A 51 -8.18 8.23 8.00
C TYR A 51 -7.51 6.87 7.87
N GLN A 52 -6.27 6.89 7.41
CA GLN A 52 -5.47 5.72 7.10
C GLN A 52 -4.20 5.67 7.93
N ASN A 53 -3.72 4.46 8.16
CA ASN A 53 -2.37 4.22 8.65
C ASN A 53 -1.77 3.08 7.82
N VAL A 54 -0.49 3.17 7.51
CA VAL A 54 0.22 2.15 6.73
C VAL A 54 0.16 0.76 7.38
N GLU A 55 0.00 0.71 8.69
CA GLU A 55 -0.08 -0.52 9.49
C GLU A 55 -1.51 -1.09 9.63
N PHE A 56 -2.51 -0.45 9.03
CA PHE A 56 -3.90 -0.92 9.12
C PHE A 56 -4.14 -2.15 8.26
N VAL A 57 -3.78 -3.29 8.81
CA VAL A 57 -4.02 -4.60 8.22
C VAL A 57 -4.81 -5.47 9.19
N MET A 58 -5.83 -6.14 8.69
CA MET A 58 -6.73 -6.98 9.47
C MET A 58 -6.46 -8.45 9.21
N PRO A 59 -6.47 -9.30 10.26
CA PRO A 59 -6.29 -10.74 10.08
C PRO A 59 -7.35 -11.33 9.14
N SER A 60 -6.99 -12.37 8.42
CA SER A 60 -7.91 -13.20 7.66
C SER A 60 -8.52 -14.29 8.55
N GLU A 61 -9.66 -14.86 8.11
CA GLU A 61 -10.31 -15.98 8.81
C GLU A 61 -9.46 -17.27 8.81
N GLU A 62 -8.50 -17.36 7.90
CA GLU A 62 -7.59 -18.49 7.80
C GLU A 62 -6.27 -18.19 8.48
N PRO A 63 -5.73 -19.11 9.29
CA PRO A 63 -4.44 -18.94 9.93
C PRO A 63 -3.35 -18.82 8.87
N ARG A 64 -2.34 -18.02 9.14
CA ARG A 64 -1.12 -17.98 8.33
C ARG A 64 -0.34 -19.26 8.58
N HIS A 65 -0.03 -19.96 7.50
CA HIS A 65 0.80 -21.15 7.54
C HIS A 65 2.22 -20.83 7.08
N VAL A 66 3.15 -21.69 7.46
CA VAL A 66 4.44 -21.78 6.80
C VAL A 66 4.19 -22.17 5.34
N PRO A 67 4.98 -21.71 4.36
CA PRO A 67 4.84 -22.14 2.97
C PRO A 67 4.81 -23.67 2.89
N TYR A 68 3.95 -24.20 2.03
CA TYR A 68 3.88 -25.65 1.85
C TYR A 68 5.16 -26.16 1.19
N ASP A 69 5.68 -27.27 1.68
CA ASP A 69 6.72 -28.01 0.99
C ASP A 69 6.11 -28.75 -0.20
N VAL A 70 6.37 -28.22 -1.39
CA VAL A 70 5.95 -28.80 -2.67
C VAL A 70 7.12 -29.39 -3.47
N THR A 71 8.28 -29.54 -2.85
CA THR A 71 9.49 -30.08 -3.50
C THR A 71 9.28 -31.46 -4.07
N ALA A 72 8.48 -32.31 -3.42
CA ALA A 72 8.13 -33.65 -3.92
C ALA A 72 7.32 -33.61 -5.23
N GLN A 73 6.65 -32.51 -5.55
CA GLN A 73 5.83 -32.34 -6.76
C GLN A 73 6.62 -31.71 -7.93
N LEU A 74 7.84 -31.24 -7.67
CA LEU A 74 8.64 -30.49 -8.64
C LEU A 74 8.97 -31.31 -9.88
N ASP A 75 9.36 -32.58 -9.70
CA ASP A 75 9.68 -33.43 -10.84
C ASP A 75 8.45 -33.81 -11.66
N GLU A 76 7.29 -34.01 -11.04
CA GLU A 76 6.01 -34.21 -11.74
C GLU A 76 5.66 -32.98 -12.58
N ALA A 77 5.78 -31.76 -12.01
CA ALA A 77 5.58 -30.53 -12.72
C ALA A 77 6.52 -30.37 -13.93
N ARG A 78 7.81 -30.68 -13.77
CA ARG A 78 8.79 -30.65 -14.85
C ARG A 78 8.47 -31.69 -15.96
N GLN A 79 8.09 -32.91 -15.57
CA GLN A 79 7.76 -33.96 -16.53
C GLN A 79 6.50 -33.64 -17.32
N SER A 80 5.48 -33.04 -16.71
CA SER A 80 4.28 -32.64 -17.41
C SER A 80 4.56 -31.60 -18.51
N VAL A 81 5.52 -30.68 -18.29
CA VAL A 81 5.95 -29.72 -19.32
C VAL A 81 6.68 -30.44 -20.47
N ILE A 82 7.59 -31.38 -20.16
CA ILE A 82 8.34 -32.13 -21.18
C ILE A 82 7.44 -33.04 -22.01
N ASN A 83 6.48 -33.71 -21.38
CA ASN A 83 5.57 -34.64 -22.02
C ASN A 83 4.36 -33.98 -22.68
N PHE A 84 4.18 -32.66 -22.51
CA PHE A 84 3.02 -31.93 -22.97
C PHE A 84 1.70 -32.56 -22.46
N ASP A 85 1.63 -32.90 -21.19
CA ASP A 85 0.46 -33.50 -20.57
C ASP A 85 -0.09 -32.65 -19.42
N ASP A 86 -1.33 -32.99 -18.98
CA ASP A 86 -2.03 -32.30 -17.89
C ASP A 86 -1.96 -33.07 -16.57
N THR A 87 -1.04 -34.02 -16.43
CA THR A 87 -1.00 -34.94 -15.28
C THR A 87 -0.49 -34.28 -14.00
N TRP A 88 0.14 -33.12 -14.14
CA TRP A 88 0.59 -32.37 -12.97
C TRP A 88 -0.61 -31.86 -12.16
N ASN A 89 -0.67 -32.26 -10.89
CA ASN A 89 -1.71 -31.87 -9.97
C ASN A 89 -1.11 -31.48 -8.63
N ILE A 90 -1.57 -30.36 -8.08
CA ILE A 90 -1.27 -30.03 -6.69
C ILE A 90 -2.30 -30.76 -5.82
N HIS A 91 -1.84 -31.82 -5.18
CA HIS A 91 -2.62 -32.55 -4.18
C HIS A 91 -2.66 -31.66 -2.92
N ASP A 92 -3.82 -31.32 -2.42
CA ASP A 92 -4.08 -30.44 -1.27
C ASP A 92 -3.93 -28.92 -1.55
N ARG A 93 -4.93 -28.37 -2.21
CA ARG A 93 -5.11 -26.92 -2.32
C ARG A 93 -5.43 -26.33 -0.96
N LYS A 94 -4.46 -25.77 -0.28
CA LYS A 94 -4.72 -24.89 0.85
C LYS A 94 -4.31 -23.48 0.44
N ARG A 95 -5.29 -22.61 0.21
CA ARG A 95 -5.05 -21.18 0.12
C ARG A 95 -4.97 -20.64 1.53
N THR A 96 -3.88 -20.01 1.88
CA THR A 96 -3.81 -19.15 3.04
C THR A 96 -4.11 -17.73 2.59
N ASN A 97 -5.14 -17.12 3.14
CA ASN A 97 -5.46 -15.77 2.77
C ASN A 97 -4.47 -14.78 3.39
N MET A 98 -3.99 -13.84 2.57
CA MET A 98 -3.26 -12.66 3.04
C MET A 98 -4.16 -11.82 3.94
N TYR A 99 -3.57 -11.04 4.82
CA TYR A 99 -4.29 -10.04 5.58
C TYR A 99 -4.79 -8.92 4.66
N CYS A 100 -5.93 -8.35 5.01
CA CYS A 100 -6.58 -7.32 4.22
C CYS A 100 -6.29 -5.94 4.81
N TYR A 101 -5.86 -5.00 3.97
CA TYR A 101 -5.79 -3.61 4.37
C TYR A 101 -7.20 -3.02 4.47
N HIS A 102 -7.39 -2.11 5.43
CA HIS A 102 -8.71 -1.60 5.77
C HIS A 102 -8.70 -0.10 6.07
N PRO A 103 -9.87 0.58 5.96
CA PRO A 103 -10.03 1.95 6.40
C PRO A 103 -9.99 2.01 7.94
N GLY A 104 -9.61 3.17 8.47
CA GLY A 104 -9.50 3.34 9.91
C GLY A 104 -10.62 4.19 10.52
N HIS A 105 -10.21 5.13 11.34
CA HIS A 105 -11.09 6.13 11.93
C HIS A 105 -11.76 6.99 10.86
N MET A 106 -13.03 7.37 11.08
CA MET A 106 -13.81 8.10 10.10
C MET A 106 -14.61 9.19 10.76
N ILE A 107 -14.51 10.37 10.22
CA ILE A 107 -15.25 11.54 10.66
C ILE A 107 -16.21 11.99 9.56
N ARG A 108 -17.45 12.24 9.95
CA ARG A 108 -18.42 12.96 9.14
C ARG A 108 -18.57 14.38 9.66
N LEU A 109 -18.42 15.34 8.76
CA LEU A 109 -18.71 16.74 8.97
C LEU A 109 -20.04 17.05 8.29
N THR A 110 -20.98 17.61 9.04
CA THR A 110 -22.28 18.02 8.48
C THR A 110 -22.50 19.50 8.76
N LEU A 111 -22.58 20.28 7.69
CA LEU A 111 -23.01 21.69 7.77
C LEU A 111 -24.51 21.71 8.03
N GLU A 112 -24.92 22.31 9.13
CA GLU A 112 -26.33 22.31 9.54
C GLU A 112 -27.17 23.28 8.75
N GLY A 113 -28.47 22.97 8.59
CA GLY A 113 -29.41 23.72 7.79
C GLY A 113 -29.48 23.21 6.34
N GLU A 114 -30.12 24.00 5.51
CA GLU A 114 -30.22 23.77 4.05
C GLU A 114 -29.61 24.98 3.30
N PRO A 115 -28.28 25.17 3.41
CA PRO A 115 -27.65 26.36 2.84
C PRO A 115 -27.65 26.31 1.31
N ASP A 116 -27.81 27.49 0.68
CA ASP A 116 -27.59 27.65 -0.75
C ASP A 116 -26.09 27.59 -1.07
N ILE A 117 -25.67 26.51 -1.76
CA ILE A 117 -24.28 26.26 -2.10
C ILE A 117 -23.98 26.75 -3.51
N SER A 118 -22.95 27.59 -3.64
CA SER A 118 -22.47 28.09 -4.92
C SER A 118 -20.95 28.23 -4.97
N GLY A 119 -20.40 28.36 -6.17
CA GLY A 119 -18.97 28.61 -6.37
C GLY A 119 -18.06 27.48 -5.85
N TYR A 120 -18.58 26.24 -5.78
CA TYR A 120 -17.84 25.09 -5.28
C TYR A 120 -16.65 24.74 -6.18
N ARG A 121 -15.50 24.49 -5.56
CA ARG A 121 -14.34 23.85 -6.14
C ARG A 121 -13.53 23.10 -5.09
N ARG A 122 -12.83 22.04 -5.50
CA ARG A 122 -11.85 21.32 -4.71
C ARG A 122 -10.59 21.08 -5.52
N TRP A 123 -9.43 21.03 -4.84
CA TRP A 123 -8.15 20.73 -5.47
C TRP A 123 -7.14 20.21 -4.46
N THR A 124 -6.16 19.44 -4.95
CA THR A 124 -4.95 19.13 -4.19
C THR A 124 -3.83 20.04 -4.66
N ASP A 125 -3.21 20.78 -3.76
CA ASP A 125 -1.97 21.49 -4.03
C ASP A 125 -0.80 20.52 -3.91
N TYR A 126 -0.22 20.12 -5.03
CA TYR A 126 0.88 19.16 -5.04
C TYR A 126 2.18 19.69 -4.43
N LYS A 127 2.30 21.01 -4.28
CA LYS A 127 3.45 21.62 -3.61
C LYS A 127 3.49 21.29 -2.10
N THR A 128 2.34 21.28 -1.46
CA THR A 128 2.21 21.10 -0.02
C THR A 128 1.51 19.79 0.37
N GLY A 129 0.94 19.08 -0.60
CA GLY A 129 0.09 17.92 -0.36
C GLY A 129 -1.21 18.27 0.34
N THR A 130 -1.68 19.53 0.21
CA THR A 130 -2.89 20.01 0.88
C THR A 130 -4.11 19.81 0.01
N ILE A 131 -5.12 19.15 0.52
CA ILE A 131 -6.47 19.10 -0.04
C ILE A 131 -7.17 20.40 0.33
N ASN A 132 -7.77 21.06 -0.65
CA ASN A 132 -8.48 22.31 -0.45
C ASN A 132 -9.90 22.20 -1.02
N THR A 133 -10.85 22.76 -0.29
CA THR A 133 -12.24 22.93 -0.72
C THR A 133 -12.65 24.38 -0.49
N LYS A 134 -13.34 24.98 -1.44
CA LYS A 134 -13.89 26.33 -1.31
C LYS A 134 -15.27 26.37 -1.95
N PHE A 135 -16.20 27.01 -1.26
CA PHE A 135 -17.56 27.24 -1.72
C PHE A 135 -18.17 28.48 -1.03
N LYS A 136 -19.35 28.87 -1.45
CA LYS A 136 -20.17 29.84 -0.73
C LYS A 136 -21.37 29.12 -0.12
N SER A 137 -21.65 29.42 1.13
CA SER A 137 -22.84 29.01 1.87
C SER A 137 -23.66 30.24 2.17
N ASP A 138 -24.85 30.34 1.61
CA ASP A 138 -25.70 31.53 1.71
C ASP A 138 -24.96 32.86 1.39
N GLY A 139 -24.13 32.77 0.32
CA GLY A 139 -23.32 33.89 -0.16
C GLY A 139 -22.01 34.13 0.60
N ALA A 140 -21.81 33.57 1.80
CA ALA A 140 -20.58 33.69 2.58
C ALA A 140 -19.54 32.66 2.15
N SER A 141 -18.27 33.04 2.09
CA SER A 141 -17.17 32.13 1.71
C SER A 141 -16.85 31.15 2.82
N VAL A 142 -16.77 29.86 2.49
CA VAL A 142 -16.28 28.79 3.35
C VAL A 142 -15.08 28.14 2.66
N SER A 143 -13.99 27.95 3.38
CA SER A 143 -12.80 27.25 2.91
C SER A 143 -12.42 26.15 3.90
N LYS A 144 -11.99 25.00 3.36
CA LYS A 144 -11.44 23.90 4.13
C LYS A 144 -10.12 23.49 3.53
N SER A 145 -9.14 23.21 4.38
CA SER A 145 -7.84 22.68 4.00
C SER A 145 -7.45 21.52 4.88
N THR A 146 -7.03 20.40 4.26
CA THR A 146 -6.59 19.18 4.95
C THR A 146 -5.21 18.80 4.47
N TYR A 147 -4.28 18.54 5.39
CA TYR A 147 -2.94 18.08 5.09
C TYR A 147 -2.41 17.11 6.15
N VAL A 148 -1.44 16.29 5.77
CA VAL A 148 -0.73 15.38 6.69
C VAL A 148 0.62 15.98 7.03
N SER A 149 0.80 16.39 8.29
CA SER A 149 2.07 16.94 8.75
C SER A 149 3.16 15.87 8.73
N ARG A 150 4.24 16.10 7.97
CA ARG A 150 5.41 15.23 7.96
C ARG A 150 6.24 15.38 9.23
N LYS A 151 6.32 16.58 9.79
CA LYS A 151 7.08 16.87 10.99
C LYS A 151 6.42 16.32 12.24
N GLN A 152 5.12 16.53 12.38
CA GLN A 152 4.38 16.14 13.58
C GLN A 152 3.68 14.77 13.44
N ASN A 153 3.60 14.20 12.23
CA ASN A 153 2.93 12.94 11.93
C ASN A 153 1.49 12.91 12.50
N VAL A 154 0.69 13.85 12.06
CA VAL A 154 -0.75 14.00 12.36
C VAL A 154 -1.45 14.56 11.14
N ILE A 155 -2.77 14.43 11.09
CA ILE A 155 -3.60 14.99 10.03
C ILE A 155 -4.31 16.23 10.59
N ILE A 156 -4.24 17.33 9.87
CA ILE A 156 -4.82 18.61 10.28
C ILE A 156 -5.82 19.05 9.22
N THR A 157 -7.06 19.29 9.65
CA THR A 157 -8.12 19.89 8.82
C THR A 157 -8.53 21.21 9.42
N LYS A 158 -8.40 22.30 8.66
CA LYS A 158 -8.81 23.67 9.06
C LYS A 158 -10.01 24.10 8.22
N ILE A 159 -11.05 24.56 8.86
CA ILE A 159 -12.27 25.11 8.25
C ILE A 159 -12.37 26.56 8.68
N ILE A 160 -12.48 27.47 7.71
CA ILE A 160 -12.61 28.91 7.94
C ILE A 160 -13.84 29.39 7.16
N SER A 161 -14.68 30.11 7.82
CA SER A 161 -15.89 30.73 7.25
C SER A 161 -15.91 32.25 7.46
N GLU A 162 -16.36 32.96 6.45
CA GLU A 162 -16.53 34.43 6.51
C GLU A 162 -17.64 34.86 7.48
N LYS A 163 -18.62 34.00 7.69
CA LYS A 163 -19.70 34.16 8.68
C LYS A 163 -19.78 32.91 9.54
N SER A 164 -20.30 33.06 10.75
CA SER A 164 -20.46 31.91 11.64
C SER A 164 -21.33 30.81 11.02
N VAL A 165 -20.91 29.56 11.20
CA VAL A 165 -21.61 28.36 10.75
C VAL A 165 -21.92 27.45 11.93
N ASN A 166 -22.94 26.62 11.75
CA ASN A 166 -23.21 25.50 12.65
C ASN A 166 -22.82 24.20 11.98
N MET A 167 -22.11 23.34 12.69
CA MET A 167 -21.60 22.10 12.15
C MET A 167 -21.69 20.97 13.18
N SER A 168 -22.10 19.80 12.75
CA SER A 168 -21.98 18.59 13.56
C SER A 168 -20.83 17.72 13.10
N ILE A 169 -20.13 17.11 14.05
CA ILE A 169 -18.99 16.21 13.86
C ILE A 169 -19.34 14.89 14.51
N SER A 170 -19.39 13.82 13.72
CA SER A 170 -19.71 12.48 14.20
C SER A 170 -18.73 11.43 13.65
N ILE A 171 -18.67 10.29 14.31
CA ILE A 171 -17.97 9.10 13.82
C ILE A 171 -18.97 8.27 13.01
N ASP A 172 -18.58 7.89 11.79
CA ASP A 172 -19.36 6.95 10.98
C ASP A 172 -19.26 5.54 11.52
N ASP A 173 -20.36 4.79 11.40
CA ASP A 173 -20.37 3.36 11.69
C ASP A 173 -19.72 2.60 10.54
N PHE A 174 -18.93 1.58 10.88
CA PHE A 174 -18.16 0.82 9.89
C PHE A 174 -19.05 0.10 8.88
N GLU A 175 -20.19 -0.40 9.30
CA GLU A 175 -21.16 -1.05 8.41
C GLU A 175 -21.98 -0.06 7.58
N SER A 176 -22.00 1.20 7.96
CA SER A 176 -22.73 2.26 7.25
C SER A 176 -21.89 2.98 6.22
N MET A 177 -20.61 2.60 6.07
CA MET A 177 -19.76 3.21 5.07
C MET A 177 -20.25 2.95 3.65
N PRO A 178 -20.07 3.94 2.76
CA PRO A 178 -20.27 3.72 1.34
C PRO A 178 -19.34 2.61 0.86
N LYS A 179 -19.90 1.56 0.29
CA LYS A 179 -19.11 0.48 -0.32
C LYS A 179 -18.77 0.80 -1.76
N PHE A 180 -17.57 0.43 -2.15
CA PHE A 180 -17.05 0.57 -3.47
C PHE A 180 -17.05 -0.73 -4.20
N GLY A 181 -17.39 -0.65 -5.42
CA GLY A 181 -17.31 -1.75 -6.34
C GLY A 181 -18.38 -2.79 -6.12
N VAL A 182 -18.73 -3.49 -7.18
CA VAL A 182 -19.54 -4.69 -7.13
C VAL A 182 -18.64 -5.79 -6.63
N GLN A 183 -18.66 -6.06 -5.35
CA GLN A 183 -18.16 -7.35 -4.92
C GLN A 183 -19.14 -8.43 -5.38
N LYS A 184 -18.77 -9.09 -6.46
CA LYS A 184 -19.51 -10.25 -6.97
C LYS A 184 -19.39 -11.48 -6.07
N ASN A 185 -18.56 -11.43 -5.05
CA ASN A 185 -18.29 -12.56 -4.19
C ASN A 185 -18.96 -12.34 -2.85
N ASN A 186 -19.75 -13.32 -2.40
CA ASN A 186 -20.32 -13.44 -1.06
C ASN A 186 -19.21 -13.71 0.00
N ILE A 187 -18.10 -13.01 -0.07
CA ILE A 187 -17.08 -13.08 0.99
C ILE A 187 -17.68 -12.33 2.18
N PRO A 188 -17.78 -12.94 3.37
CA PRO A 188 -18.24 -12.25 4.55
C PRO A 188 -17.42 -10.99 4.74
N ALA A 189 -18.08 -9.88 5.02
CA ALA A 189 -17.40 -8.63 5.29
C ALA A 189 -16.56 -8.82 6.57
N PRO A 190 -15.22 -8.66 6.50
CA PRO A 190 -14.34 -8.96 7.63
C PRO A 190 -14.64 -8.08 8.85
N GLU A 191 -15.18 -6.89 8.64
CA GLU A 191 -15.62 -5.98 9.70
C GLU A 191 -16.69 -6.56 10.63
N ARG A 192 -17.40 -7.63 10.20
CA ARG A 192 -18.47 -8.25 10.98
C ARG A 192 -18.01 -8.93 12.26
N ASN A 193 -16.74 -9.27 12.34
CA ASN A 193 -16.17 -9.95 13.49
C ASN A 193 -15.29 -9.05 14.37
N MET A 194 -15.17 -7.75 14.03
CA MET A 194 -14.51 -6.78 14.89
C MET A 194 -15.43 -6.35 16.03
N LEU A 195 -14.82 -5.95 17.15
CA LEU A 195 -15.52 -5.20 18.19
C LEU A 195 -15.00 -3.77 18.21
N TYR A 196 -15.88 -2.79 18.29
CA TYR A 196 -15.46 -1.41 18.39
C TYR A 196 -16.32 -0.58 19.33
N SER A 197 -15.73 0.49 19.84
CA SER A 197 -16.38 1.48 20.69
C SER A 197 -16.00 2.89 20.25
N ARG A 198 -16.94 3.80 20.43
CA ARG A 198 -16.80 5.23 20.15
C ARG A 198 -16.91 6.02 21.43
N PHE A 199 -16.14 7.07 21.55
CA PHE A 199 -16.12 7.86 22.77
C PHE A 199 -15.92 9.36 22.49
N VAL A 200 -16.30 10.17 23.49
CA VAL A 200 -15.92 11.58 23.59
C VAL A 200 -15.26 11.82 24.93
N ARG A 201 -14.13 12.53 24.93
CA ARG A 201 -13.42 13.01 26.13
C ARG A 201 -13.10 14.50 25.95
N GLY A 202 -13.93 15.36 26.54
CA GLY A 202 -13.80 16.81 26.33
C GLY A 202 -14.04 17.20 24.88
N ASN A 203 -13.02 17.78 24.25
CA ASN A 203 -13.03 18.16 22.84
C ASN A 203 -12.41 17.10 21.90
N ILE A 204 -12.29 15.87 22.35
CA ILE A 204 -11.76 14.75 21.57
C ILE A 204 -12.85 13.74 21.32
N ILE A 205 -13.04 13.36 20.05
CA ILE A 205 -13.89 12.26 19.61
C ILE A 205 -13.01 11.14 19.08
N GLY A 206 -13.32 9.88 19.39
CA GLY A 206 -12.45 8.77 19.04
C GLY A 206 -13.13 7.42 18.93
N THR A 207 -12.40 6.49 18.32
CA THR A 207 -12.78 5.08 18.14
C THR A 207 -11.64 4.19 18.60
N VAL A 208 -11.98 3.06 19.21
CA VAL A 208 -11.07 1.96 19.50
C VAL A 208 -11.68 0.68 18.97
N VAL A 209 -10.86 -0.14 18.30
CA VAL A 209 -11.30 -1.34 17.58
C VAL A 209 -10.41 -2.51 17.93
N HIS A 210 -11.01 -3.62 18.29
CA HIS A 210 -10.34 -4.91 18.45
C HIS A 210 -10.55 -5.74 17.19
N TYR A 211 -9.47 -6.30 16.65
CA TYR A 211 -9.53 -7.21 15.49
C TYR A 211 -10.22 -8.53 15.84
N PRO A 212 -10.74 -9.26 14.85
CA PRO A 212 -11.28 -10.59 15.07
C PRO A 212 -10.20 -11.54 15.63
N GLU A 213 -10.64 -12.40 16.56
CA GLU A 213 -9.79 -13.46 17.12
C GLU A 213 -9.83 -14.69 16.20
N TYR A 214 -9.05 -14.67 15.14
CA TYR A 214 -8.91 -15.83 14.25
C TYR A 214 -7.75 -16.72 14.69
N GLU A 215 -8.00 -18.02 14.72
CA GLU A 215 -7.02 -19.02 15.14
C GLU A 215 -5.73 -18.92 14.30
N GLY A 216 -4.59 -18.89 14.97
CA GLY A 216 -3.27 -18.81 14.34
C GLY A 216 -2.91 -17.43 13.77
N SER A 217 -3.76 -16.41 13.95
CA SER A 217 -3.44 -15.05 13.56
C SER A 217 -2.48 -14.39 14.55
N GLU A 218 -1.43 -13.79 14.02
CA GLU A 218 -0.49 -12.96 14.79
C GLU A 218 -1.15 -11.67 15.32
N LEU A 219 -2.32 -11.29 14.77
CA LEU A 219 -3.08 -10.11 15.13
C LEU A 219 -4.37 -10.42 15.92
N ALA A 220 -4.53 -11.65 16.43
CA ALA A 220 -5.74 -12.06 17.15
C ALA A 220 -6.05 -11.22 18.39
N LYS A 221 -5.02 -10.62 19.01
CA LYS A 221 -5.15 -9.68 20.14
C LYS A 221 -4.97 -8.22 19.70
N GLY A 222 -4.76 -7.98 18.43
CA GLY A 222 -4.47 -6.67 17.88
C GLY A 222 -5.70 -5.79 17.69
N GLY A 223 -5.42 -4.56 17.35
CA GLY A 223 -6.45 -3.60 17.02
C GLY A 223 -5.90 -2.23 16.71
N PHE A 224 -6.77 -1.26 16.54
CA PHE A 224 -6.36 0.11 16.25
C PHE A 224 -7.22 1.13 17.00
N ALA A 225 -6.74 2.36 17.05
CA ALA A 225 -7.48 3.49 17.56
C ALA A 225 -7.29 4.71 16.64
N GLY A 226 -8.30 5.55 16.61
CA GLY A 226 -8.25 6.86 15.98
C GLY A 226 -8.89 7.90 16.86
N VAL A 227 -8.29 9.07 16.96
CA VAL A 227 -8.81 10.19 17.73
C VAL A 227 -8.73 11.48 16.93
N THR A 228 -9.74 12.30 17.07
CA THR A 228 -9.79 13.65 16.49
C THR A 228 -10.05 14.67 17.60
N ARG A 229 -9.09 15.55 17.83
CA ARG A 229 -9.23 16.72 18.70
C ARG A 229 -9.81 17.88 17.92
N ILE A 230 -10.79 18.56 18.50
CA ILE A 230 -11.51 19.67 17.88
C ILE A 230 -11.18 20.96 18.63
N LEU A 231 -10.78 21.98 17.87
CA LEU A 231 -10.58 23.33 18.35
C LEU A 231 -11.50 24.26 17.56
N THR A 232 -12.19 25.16 18.23
CA THR A 232 -13.12 26.10 17.60
C THR A 232 -13.24 27.38 18.41
N ASP A 233 -13.59 28.47 17.75
CA ASP A 233 -14.02 29.73 18.37
C ASP A 233 -15.51 29.77 18.68
N GLY A 234 -16.29 28.78 18.20
CA GLY A 234 -17.71 28.64 18.50
C GLY A 234 -18.02 27.86 19.77
N ASP A 235 -19.31 27.77 20.07
CA ASP A 235 -19.84 26.99 21.20
C ASP A 235 -19.86 25.51 20.86
N MET A 236 -19.31 24.64 21.73
CA MET A 236 -19.27 23.21 21.53
C MET A 236 -20.16 22.47 22.52
N ARG A 237 -21.00 21.56 22.03
CA ARG A 237 -21.86 20.69 22.84
C ARG A 237 -21.78 19.26 22.38
N VAL A 238 -21.73 18.33 23.35
CA VAL A 238 -21.80 16.89 23.08
C VAL A 238 -23.24 16.44 23.12
N SER A 239 -23.65 15.71 22.11
CA SER A 239 -24.92 14.99 22.04
C SER A 239 -24.69 13.56 21.58
N SER A 240 -25.75 12.79 21.38
CA SER A 240 -25.67 11.44 20.84
C SER A 240 -26.81 11.18 19.87
N LYS A 241 -26.56 10.30 18.90
CA LYS A 241 -27.58 9.74 18.02
C LYS A 241 -27.65 8.23 18.20
N PRO A 242 -28.80 7.56 17.94
CA PRO A 242 -28.87 6.11 17.93
C PRO A 242 -27.82 5.53 16.95
N LYS A 243 -27.24 4.39 17.29
CA LYS A 243 -26.37 3.68 16.33
C LYS A 243 -27.18 3.15 15.16
N ASP A 244 -26.53 2.99 14.01
CA ASP A 244 -27.13 2.30 12.89
C ASP A 244 -27.49 0.84 13.30
N SER A 245 -28.67 0.38 12.88
CA SER A 245 -29.11 -1.00 13.14
C SER A 245 -28.17 -2.07 12.55
N ARG A 246 -27.36 -1.70 11.56
CA ARG A 246 -26.34 -2.55 10.95
C ARG A 246 -25.01 -2.56 11.72
N ALA A 247 -24.82 -1.63 12.64
CA ALA A 247 -23.62 -1.52 13.49
C ALA A 247 -23.66 -2.50 14.67
N TYR A 248 -23.89 -3.78 14.38
CA TYR A 248 -24.10 -4.81 15.41
C TYR A 248 -22.82 -5.18 16.19
N THR A 249 -21.63 -4.93 15.61
CA THR A 249 -20.34 -5.13 16.27
C THR A 249 -19.92 -3.94 17.14
N CYS A 250 -20.64 -2.80 17.04
CA CYS A 250 -20.44 -1.66 17.91
C CYS A 250 -20.98 -1.96 19.33
N ILE A 251 -20.13 -1.74 20.33
CA ILE A 251 -20.49 -1.97 21.73
C ILE A 251 -21.47 -0.91 22.24
N ASP A 252 -21.29 0.35 21.77
CA ASP A 252 -22.12 1.47 22.22
C ASP A 252 -23.49 1.46 21.54
N GLU A 253 -24.55 1.70 22.31
CA GLU A 253 -25.92 1.82 21.79
C GLU A 253 -26.18 3.17 21.08
N THR A 254 -25.36 4.16 21.36
CA THR A 254 -25.45 5.49 20.76
C THR A 254 -24.10 5.93 20.21
N ALA A 255 -24.14 6.69 19.10
CA ALA A 255 -22.98 7.35 18.54
C ALA A 255 -22.82 8.76 19.12
N PRO A 256 -21.63 9.15 19.59
CA PRO A 256 -21.41 10.51 20.05
C PRO A 256 -21.39 11.48 18.86
N VAL A 257 -21.92 12.69 19.10
CA VAL A 257 -21.91 13.81 18.15
C VAL A 257 -21.43 15.05 18.88
N ILE A 258 -20.48 15.75 18.29
CA ILE A 258 -20.07 17.09 18.75
C ILE A 258 -20.73 18.11 17.84
N ASN A 259 -21.58 18.95 18.42
CA ASN A 259 -22.25 20.04 17.72
C ASN A 259 -21.51 21.34 18.03
N ILE A 260 -21.16 22.07 16.99
CA ILE A 260 -20.50 23.36 17.05
C ILE A 260 -21.47 24.39 16.53
N SER A 261 -21.66 25.46 17.28
CA SER A 261 -22.54 26.58 16.90
C SER A 261 -21.76 27.89 16.86
N HIS A 262 -22.12 28.74 15.93
CA HIS A 262 -21.56 30.10 15.78
C HIS A 262 -20.05 30.15 15.55
N ALA A 263 -19.46 29.15 14.85
CA ALA A 263 -18.04 29.10 14.59
C ALA A 263 -17.65 29.77 13.27
N GLU A 264 -16.61 30.58 13.29
CA GLU A 264 -15.90 31.06 12.10
C GLU A 264 -14.65 30.24 11.80
N SER A 265 -14.14 29.52 12.81
CA SER A 265 -12.96 28.67 12.71
C SER A 265 -13.16 27.35 13.42
N ILE A 266 -12.86 26.23 12.70
CA ILE A 266 -12.84 24.88 13.27
C ILE A 266 -11.56 24.20 12.80
N THR A 267 -10.80 23.65 13.73
CA THR A 267 -9.60 22.86 13.43
C THR A 267 -9.75 21.45 13.99
N LEU A 268 -9.57 20.45 13.16
CA LEU A 268 -9.49 19.04 13.54
C LEU A 268 -8.04 18.59 13.50
N ILE A 269 -7.60 17.90 14.54
CA ILE A 269 -6.28 17.30 14.63
C ILE A 269 -6.50 15.81 14.85
N THR A 270 -6.18 14.99 13.84
CA THR A 270 -6.45 13.54 13.87
C THR A 270 -5.14 12.75 13.89
N TYR A 271 -5.14 11.72 14.71
CA TYR A 271 -4.08 10.73 14.75
C TYR A 271 -4.68 9.34 14.87
N THR A 272 -4.09 8.40 14.16
CA THR A 272 -4.46 6.98 14.19
C THR A 272 -3.21 6.15 14.47
N ASP A 273 -3.40 5.08 15.25
CA ASP A 273 -2.32 4.14 15.55
C ASP A 273 -2.88 2.73 15.76
N TRP A 274 -2.02 1.73 15.78
CA TRP A 274 -2.37 0.33 15.94
C TRP A 274 -1.49 -0.36 16.98
N THR A 275 -1.89 -1.56 17.38
CA THR A 275 -1.12 -2.44 18.25
C THR A 275 -1.40 -3.90 17.89
N ASP A 276 -0.44 -4.77 18.11
CA ASP A 276 -0.59 -6.23 18.03
C ASP A 276 -1.18 -6.84 19.33
N ASP A 277 -1.25 -6.06 20.42
CA ASP A 277 -1.83 -6.48 21.68
C ASP A 277 -2.73 -5.38 22.29
N LEU A 278 -4.04 -5.56 22.15
CA LEU A 278 -5.10 -4.78 22.79
C LEU A 278 -5.76 -5.56 23.96
N GLY A 279 -5.29 -6.75 24.25
CA GLY A 279 -5.82 -7.71 25.21
C GLY A 279 -6.70 -8.79 24.56
N GLU A 280 -7.35 -9.59 25.39
CA GLU A 280 -8.21 -10.69 24.90
C GLU A 280 -9.51 -10.15 24.29
N TYR A 281 -9.90 -10.72 23.16
CA TYR A 281 -11.13 -10.32 22.44
C TYR A 281 -12.38 -10.47 23.29
N CYS A 282 -12.50 -11.56 24.05
CA CYS A 282 -13.65 -11.82 24.93
C CYS A 282 -13.78 -10.80 26.08
N GLU A 283 -12.67 -10.20 26.53
CA GLU A 283 -12.65 -9.21 27.61
C GLU A 283 -12.83 -7.77 27.12
N PHE A 284 -12.68 -7.53 25.83
CA PHE A 284 -12.71 -6.17 25.26
C PHE A 284 -14.02 -5.45 25.58
N ARG A 285 -15.16 -6.14 25.44
CA ARG A 285 -16.49 -5.58 25.76
C ARG A 285 -16.62 -5.18 27.23
N ASP A 286 -16.12 -6.01 28.13
CA ASP A 286 -16.21 -5.76 29.58
C ASP A 286 -15.31 -4.58 29.97
N ARG A 287 -14.13 -4.48 29.38
CA ARG A 287 -13.22 -3.35 29.57
C ARG A 287 -13.84 -2.04 29.09
N VAL A 288 -14.48 -2.03 27.92
CA VAL A 288 -15.21 -0.85 27.41
C VAL A 288 -16.35 -0.46 28.36
N ASN A 289 -17.17 -1.43 28.78
CA ASN A 289 -18.28 -1.19 29.71
C ASN A 289 -17.80 -0.74 31.10
N GLY A 290 -16.68 -1.26 31.57
CA GLY A 290 -15.99 -0.82 32.78
C GLY A 290 -15.34 0.55 32.69
N LYS A 291 -15.31 1.16 31.47
CA LYS A 291 -14.62 2.41 31.16
C LYS A 291 -13.11 2.35 31.39
N ASP A 292 -12.55 1.17 31.19
CA ASP A 292 -11.10 1.00 31.25
C ASP A 292 -10.41 1.84 30.16
N THR A 293 -9.20 2.29 30.47
CA THR A 293 -8.38 2.97 29.49
C THR A 293 -7.60 1.95 28.66
N PHE A 294 -7.38 2.29 27.39
CA PHE A 294 -6.49 1.54 26.52
C PHE A 294 -5.24 2.39 26.27
N ALA A 295 -4.08 1.81 26.53
CA ALA A 295 -2.79 2.50 26.34
C ALA A 295 -2.64 3.09 24.92
N LEU A 296 -3.18 2.38 23.92
CA LEU A 296 -3.23 2.86 22.54
C LEU A 296 -4.05 4.14 22.39
N VAL A 297 -5.23 4.20 23.03
CA VAL A 297 -6.10 5.40 23.02
C VAL A 297 -5.40 6.58 23.72
N ASP A 298 -4.79 6.33 24.88
CA ASP A 298 -4.09 7.37 25.62
C ASP A 298 -2.87 7.89 24.84
N LYS A 299 -2.14 7.01 24.13
CA LYS A 299 -1.07 7.39 23.21
C LYS A 299 -1.59 8.33 22.11
N CYS A 300 -2.72 7.99 21.48
CA CYS A 300 -3.33 8.80 20.43
C CYS A 300 -3.79 10.17 20.98
N ILE A 301 -4.43 10.20 22.16
CA ILE A 301 -4.87 11.43 22.83
C ILE A 301 -3.68 12.34 23.16
N ASN A 302 -2.61 11.78 23.73
CA ASN A 302 -1.40 12.53 24.04
C ASN A 302 -0.78 13.12 22.78
N LYS A 303 -0.80 12.36 21.68
CA LYS A 303 -0.30 12.81 20.38
C LYS A 303 -1.03 14.03 19.87
N VAL A 304 -2.37 14.00 19.78
CA VAL A 304 -3.16 15.14 19.28
C VAL A 304 -3.12 16.36 20.22
N ASN A 305 -2.88 16.14 21.51
CA ASN A 305 -2.73 17.22 22.49
C ASN A 305 -1.38 17.93 22.41
N SER A 306 -0.34 17.27 21.93
CA SER A 306 1.02 17.80 21.81
C SER A 306 1.27 18.59 20.52
N VAL A 307 0.29 18.71 19.63
CA VAL A 307 0.45 19.28 18.29
C VAL A 307 0.52 20.81 18.34
N ASP A 308 1.51 21.36 17.66
CA ASP A 308 1.60 22.79 17.37
C ASP A 308 0.73 23.11 16.14
N ILE A 309 -0.39 23.79 16.38
CA ILE A 309 -1.35 24.16 15.34
C ILE A 309 -0.90 25.32 14.46
N THR A 310 0.18 26.00 14.82
CA THR A 310 0.74 27.10 14.04
C THR A 310 1.65 26.61 12.91
N GLU A 311 1.96 25.32 12.89
CA GLU A 311 2.74 24.71 11.82
C GLU A 311 1.97 24.80 10.48
N GLU A 312 2.65 25.34 9.49
CA GLU A 312 2.16 25.34 8.11
C GLU A 312 2.61 24.09 7.36
N PRO A 313 1.86 23.68 6.31
CA PRO A 313 2.26 22.53 5.48
C PRO A 313 3.66 22.72 4.90
N VAL A 314 4.51 21.73 5.06
CA VAL A 314 5.88 21.75 4.51
C VAL A 314 5.82 21.61 2.99
N SER A 315 6.65 22.40 2.28
CA SER A 315 6.78 22.24 0.83
C SER A 315 7.33 20.86 0.48
N LEU A 316 6.68 20.18 -0.45
CA LEU A 316 7.14 18.94 -1.07
C LEU A 316 8.05 19.19 -2.28
N GLU A 317 8.32 20.44 -2.61
CA GLU A 317 9.28 20.83 -3.65
C GLU A 317 10.71 20.56 -3.18
N HIS A 318 11.07 19.30 -3.16
CA HIS A 318 12.44 18.92 -2.88
C HIS A 318 13.08 18.48 -4.16
N LYS A 319 14.23 18.98 -4.51
CA LYS A 319 15.21 18.36 -5.44
C LYS A 319 14.65 17.47 -6.58
N ASN A 320 13.34 17.54 -6.83
CA ASN A 320 12.63 16.75 -7.82
C ASN A 320 12.91 17.31 -9.21
N ILE A 321 12.82 16.45 -10.21
CA ILE A 321 12.90 16.88 -11.59
C ILE A 321 11.63 17.64 -11.96
N GLU A 322 11.78 18.86 -12.41
CA GLU A 322 10.69 19.67 -12.91
C GLU A 322 10.44 19.33 -14.40
N LEU A 323 9.20 18.94 -14.72
CA LEU A 323 8.77 18.68 -16.08
C LEU A 323 8.03 19.91 -16.62
N LYS A 324 8.55 20.49 -17.71
CA LYS A 324 7.89 21.53 -18.50
C LYS A 324 7.92 21.15 -19.97
N LEU A 325 6.74 20.86 -20.52
CA LEU A 325 6.59 20.46 -21.92
C LEU A 325 6.14 21.61 -22.80
N ASP A 326 5.39 22.57 -22.25
CA ASP A 326 4.94 23.76 -22.95
C ASP A 326 4.97 24.96 -21.99
N GLY A 327 5.36 26.11 -22.49
CA GLY A 327 5.40 27.36 -21.73
C GLY A 327 4.02 27.95 -21.38
N GLY A 328 2.94 27.28 -21.74
CA GLY A 328 1.58 27.69 -21.42
C GLY A 328 1.22 27.40 -19.97
N TYR A 329 0.52 28.34 -19.33
CA TYR A 329 -0.08 28.16 -18.02
C TYR A 329 -1.59 28.01 -18.19
N PHE A 330 -2.12 26.83 -17.92
CA PHE A 330 -3.57 26.58 -17.94
C PHE A 330 -4.27 26.96 -16.63
N GLY A 331 -3.58 27.67 -15.79
CA GLY A 331 -4.13 28.33 -14.61
C GLY A 331 -4.97 27.40 -13.72
N GLU A 332 -6.22 27.76 -13.56
CA GLU A 332 -7.19 27.07 -12.74
C GLU A 332 -8.07 26.09 -13.55
N SER A 333 -7.63 25.61 -14.72
CA SER A 333 -8.39 24.62 -15.50
C SER A 333 -8.62 23.35 -14.68
N THR A 334 -9.86 22.87 -14.67
CA THR A 334 -10.23 21.66 -13.96
C THR A 334 -9.82 20.42 -14.75
N ASN A 335 -9.79 19.26 -14.08
CA ASN A 335 -9.53 17.99 -14.75
C ASN A 335 -10.56 17.72 -15.84
N GLU A 336 -11.83 18.06 -15.56
CA GLU A 336 -12.93 17.89 -16.51
C GLU A 336 -12.73 18.75 -17.75
N GLU A 337 -12.34 20.03 -17.58
CA GLU A 337 -12.06 20.94 -18.68
C GLU A 337 -10.90 20.47 -19.55
N LEU A 338 -9.80 19.99 -18.93
CA LEU A 338 -8.65 19.47 -19.69
C LEU A 338 -9.00 18.18 -20.44
N LEU A 339 -9.75 17.28 -19.84
CA LEU A 339 -10.17 16.04 -20.48
C LEU A 339 -11.17 16.30 -21.62
N ASP A 340 -12.05 17.31 -21.49
CA ASP A 340 -12.96 17.70 -22.54
C ASP A 340 -12.22 18.35 -23.74
N LEU A 341 -11.18 19.13 -23.47
CA LEU A 341 -10.29 19.65 -24.53
C LEU A 341 -9.57 18.50 -25.23
N GLN A 342 -9.00 17.54 -24.48
CA GLN A 342 -8.27 16.39 -25.03
C GLN A 342 -9.11 15.54 -26.00
N LYS A 343 -10.42 15.44 -25.79
CA LYS A 343 -11.30 14.65 -26.68
C LYS A 343 -11.27 15.10 -28.15
N ASN A 344 -10.94 16.34 -28.39
CA ASN A 344 -10.90 16.95 -29.73
C ASN A 344 -9.48 16.96 -30.32
N GLU A 345 -8.47 16.52 -29.57
CA GLU A 345 -7.08 16.50 -30.00
C GLU A 345 -6.65 15.06 -30.32
N TYR A 346 -5.91 14.89 -31.41
CA TYR A 346 -5.35 13.59 -31.79
C TYR A 346 -4.14 13.23 -30.90
N ASP A 347 -3.26 14.20 -30.71
CA ASP A 347 -2.08 14.05 -29.86
C ASP A 347 -2.39 14.37 -28.39
N ILE A 348 -1.66 13.74 -27.47
CA ILE A 348 -1.84 14.02 -26.04
C ILE A 348 -1.37 15.46 -25.76
N MET A 349 -2.25 16.24 -25.16
CA MET A 349 -1.95 17.62 -24.79
C MET A 349 -0.78 17.69 -23.78
N PRO A 350 0.26 18.52 -24.03
CA PRO A 350 1.39 18.66 -23.13
C PRO A 350 1.00 18.95 -21.68
N HIS A 351 0.00 19.80 -21.46
CA HIS A 351 -0.52 20.12 -20.12
C HIS A 351 -1.14 18.93 -19.40
N LEU A 352 -1.80 18.04 -20.12
CA LEU A 352 -2.34 16.82 -19.54
C LEU A 352 -1.22 15.88 -19.12
N LEU A 353 -0.16 15.77 -19.92
CA LEU A 353 1.04 14.99 -19.57
C LEU A 353 1.74 15.57 -18.34
N GLU A 354 1.95 16.88 -18.29
CA GLU A 354 2.53 17.53 -17.11
C GLU A 354 1.69 17.26 -15.85
N LYS A 355 0.38 17.36 -15.97
CA LYS A 355 -0.53 17.10 -14.86
C LYS A 355 -0.49 15.65 -14.41
N LEU A 356 -0.43 14.69 -15.33
CA LEU A 356 -0.28 13.27 -15.02
C LEU A 356 1.05 12.99 -14.31
N TYR A 357 2.15 13.61 -14.79
CA TYR A 357 3.46 13.50 -14.14
C TYR A 357 3.41 13.98 -12.69
N TYR A 358 2.91 15.20 -12.44
CA TYR A 358 2.86 15.75 -11.08
C TYR A 358 1.85 15.03 -10.18
N ASN A 359 0.77 14.50 -10.74
CA ASN A 359 -0.15 13.64 -9.99
C ASN A 359 0.52 12.33 -9.55
N GLY A 360 1.26 11.68 -10.44
CA GLY A 360 2.03 10.48 -10.11
C GLY A 360 3.13 10.74 -9.08
N LEU A 361 3.88 11.83 -9.28
CA LEU A 361 4.92 12.28 -8.34
C LEU A 361 4.34 12.53 -6.94
N TYR A 362 3.25 13.28 -6.86
CA TYR A 362 2.54 13.53 -5.61
C TYR A 362 2.01 12.24 -4.97
N GLY A 363 1.35 11.38 -5.75
CA GLY A 363 0.85 10.10 -5.27
C GLY A 363 1.94 9.26 -4.63
N MET A 364 3.11 9.18 -5.28
CA MET A 364 4.28 8.47 -4.74
C MET A 364 4.80 9.13 -3.44
N GLN A 365 4.95 10.46 -3.41
CA GLN A 365 5.38 11.18 -2.22
C GLN A 365 4.42 11.01 -1.04
N ALA A 366 3.12 10.93 -1.32
CA ALA A 366 2.09 10.83 -0.28
C ALA A 366 1.95 9.42 0.30
N CYS A 367 2.24 8.35 -0.46
CA CYS A 367 2.03 6.98 -0.02
C CYS A 367 3.31 6.18 0.26
N ALA A 368 4.49 6.69 -0.09
CA ALA A 368 5.76 6.00 0.09
C ALA A 368 6.67 6.69 1.13
N GLY A 369 7.76 6.01 1.51
CA GLY A 369 8.76 6.51 2.46
C GLY A 369 8.97 5.60 3.67
N THR A 370 7.94 4.93 4.17
CA THR A 370 8.05 3.89 5.22
C THR A 370 8.00 2.48 4.62
N THR A 371 7.39 2.34 3.45
CA THR A 371 7.26 1.08 2.71
C THR A 371 7.06 1.39 1.22
N ALA A 372 6.97 0.36 0.36
CA ALA A 372 6.50 0.52 -1.01
C ALA A 372 5.00 0.88 -1.05
N PRO A 373 4.50 1.46 -2.15
CA PRO A 373 3.06 1.64 -2.33
C PRO A 373 2.36 0.29 -2.55
N ARG A 374 1.14 0.16 -2.01
CA ARG A 374 0.24 -0.99 -2.24
C ARG A 374 -0.56 -0.76 -3.53
N LEU A 375 -1.40 -1.74 -3.92
CA LEU A 375 -2.30 -1.61 -5.09
C LEU A 375 -3.12 -0.32 -5.08
N SER A 376 -3.62 0.11 -3.93
CA SER A 376 -4.34 1.37 -3.76
C SER A 376 -3.50 2.50 -3.14
N GLY A 377 -2.18 2.42 -3.23
CA GLY A 377 -1.28 3.35 -2.53
C GLY A 377 -1.38 3.18 -1.01
N LEU A 378 -1.54 4.29 -0.28
CA LEU A 378 -1.76 4.28 1.16
C LEU A 378 -3.25 4.14 1.53
N TRP A 379 -4.16 4.45 0.59
CA TRP A 379 -5.57 4.71 0.87
C TRP A 379 -6.46 3.50 0.59
N VAL A 380 -7.38 3.26 1.52
CA VAL A 380 -8.42 2.24 1.43
C VAL A 380 -9.73 2.85 1.88
N GLY A 381 -10.76 2.80 1.04
CA GLY A 381 -12.07 3.38 1.34
C GLY A 381 -13.12 2.35 1.76
N GLU A 382 -12.80 1.07 1.72
CA GLU A 382 -13.73 -0.02 2.05
C GLU A 382 -13.04 -1.19 2.75
N TRP A 383 -13.83 -2.04 3.41
CA TRP A 383 -13.33 -3.12 4.27
C TRP A 383 -12.92 -4.40 3.55
N ASN A 384 -13.41 -4.61 2.35
CA ASN A 384 -13.13 -5.83 1.59
C ASN A 384 -12.71 -5.47 0.16
N LEU A 385 -11.60 -4.77 0.06
CA LEU A 385 -11.07 -4.30 -1.19
C LEU A 385 -10.59 -5.47 -2.06
N LEU A 386 -10.78 -5.34 -3.37
CA LEU A 386 -10.28 -6.29 -4.35
C LEU A 386 -8.78 -6.51 -4.17
N TRP A 387 -8.34 -7.77 -4.23
CA TRP A 387 -6.96 -8.17 -3.90
C TRP A 387 -6.45 -7.66 -2.55
N ARG A 388 -7.37 -7.35 -1.61
CA ARG A 388 -7.06 -6.95 -0.23
C ARG A 388 -6.21 -5.68 -0.11
N SER A 389 -6.08 -4.89 -1.19
CA SER A 389 -5.14 -3.78 -1.31
C SER A 389 -3.70 -4.16 -0.96
N ALA A 390 -3.32 -5.41 -1.21
CA ALA A 390 -2.01 -5.95 -0.90
C ALA A 390 -0.92 -5.43 -1.87
N TYR A 391 0.29 -5.89 -1.67
CA TYR A 391 1.40 -5.67 -2.61
C TYR A 391 1.39 -6.78 -3.65
N THR A 392 1.33 -6.42 -4.92
CA THR A 392 1.40 -7.35 -6.04
C THR A 392 2.71 -7.15 -6.78
N MET A 393 3.55 -8.20 -6.76
CA MET A 393 4.94 -8.13 -7.23
C MET A 393 5.07 -8.38 -8.73
N ASP A 394 4.07 -8.93 -9.37
CA ASP A 394 4.04 -9.36 -10.78
C ASP A 394 3.26 -8.43 -11.72
N ALA A 395 3.53 -7.27 -11.81
CA ALA A 395 4.51 -6.25 -11.87
C ALA A 395 4.02 -4.94 -11.21
N ASN A 396 2.91 -4.94 -10.45
CA ASN A 396 2.31 -3.70 -9.95
C ASN A 396 3.30 -2.88 -9.11
N VAL A 397 3.99 -3.51 -8.15
CA VAL A 397 4.97 -2.80 -7.31
C VAL A 397 6.08 -2.20 -8.16
N ASN A 398 6.62 -2.95 -9.14
CA ASN A 398 7.66 -2.44 -10.04
C ASN A 398 7.21 -1.24 -10.86
N ILE A 399 6.01 -1.33 -11.45
CA ILE A 399 5.45 -0.24 -12.26
C ILE A 399 5.21 0.99 -11.39
N GLN A 400 4.67 0.80 -10.18
CA GLN A 400 4.43 1.90 -9.25
C GLN A 400 5.72 2.63 -8.84
N VAL A 401 6.82 1.90 -8.63
CA VAL A 401 8.10 2.50 -8.18
C VAL A 401 9.04 2.86 -9.34
N SER A 402 8.72 2.52 -10.59
CA SER A 402 9.62 2.68 -11.74
C SER A 402 10.13 4.11 -11.94
N GLY A 403 9.33 5.11 -11.63
CA GLY A 403 9.70 6.52 -11.75
C GLY A 403 10.39 7.14 -10.53
N MET A 404 10.53 6.41 -9.40
CA MET A 404 10.95 7.05 -8.14
C MET A 404 12.38 7.57 -8.17
N ASN A 405 13.31 6.81 -8.73
CA ASN A 405 14.72 7.19 -8.80
C ASN A 405 14.95 8.32 -9.82
N SER A 406 14.40 8.18 -11.01
CA SER A 406 14.50 9.18 -12.08
C SER A 406 13.81 10.50 -11.74
N SER A 407 12.82 10.48 -10.85
CA SER A 407 12.14 11.69 -10.35
C SER A 407 12.77 12.29 -9.10
N GLY A 408 13.86 11.72 -8.58
CA GLY A 408 14.55 12.23 -7.40
C GLY A 408 13.86 11.94 -6.06
N LEU A 409 12.98 10.95 -6.00
CA LEU A 409 12.22 10.58 -4.80
C LEU A 409 13.04 9.67 -3.86
N TYR A 410 14.11 10.19 -3.27
CA TYR A 410 15.02 9.46 -2.40
C TYR A 410 14.31 8.73 -1.25
N GLU A 411 13.34 9.39 -0.59
CA GLU A 411 12.59 8.81 0.52
C GLU A 411 11.71 7.62 0.07
N ALA A 412 11.15 7.68 -1.14
CA ALA A 412 10.40 6.57 -1.70
C ALA A 412 11.31 5.35 -1.95
N GLY A 413 12.51 5.58 -2.49
CA GLY A 413 13.53 4.56 -2.65
C GLY A 413 13.94 3.92 -1.33
N THR A 414 14.12 4.74 -0.29
CA THR A 414 14.41 4.25 1.07
C THR A 414 13.27 3.39 1.61
N GLY A 415 12.02 3.84 1.49
CA GLY A 415 10.84 3.09 1.92
C GLY A 415 10.69 1.76 1.17
N TYR A 416 11.00 1.75 -0.14
CA TYR A 416 11.04 0.52 -0.93
C TYR A 416 12.06 -0.48 -0.37
N MET A 417 13.26 -0.04 0.01
CA MET A 417 14.28 -0.91 0.59
C MET A 417 13.85 -1.48 1.95
N TRP A 418 13.15 -0.70 2.79
CA TRP A 418 12.57 -1.23 4.03
C TRP A 418 11.52 -2.30 3.78
N PHE A 419 10.68 -2.12 2.76
CA PHE A 419 9.75 -3.14 2.32
C PHE A 419 10.47 -4.42 1.90
N ILE A 420 11.49 -4.34 1.05
CA ILE A 420 12.27 -5.50 0.59
C ILE A 420 12.93 -6.23 1.76
N LEU A 421 13.59 -5.51 2.66
CA LEU A 421 14.29 -6.13 3.80
C LEU A 421 13.34 -6.94 4.69
N ARG A 422 12.11 -6.49 4.91
CA ARG A 422 11.11 -7.25 5.67
C ARG A 422 10.75 -8.58 5.01
N GLN A 423 10.82 -8.67 3.68
CA GLN A 423 10.36 -9.81 2.91
C GLN A 423 11.42 -10.90 2.70
N ILE A 424 12.71 -10.55 2.75
CA ILE A 424 13.82 -11.47 2.40
C ILE A 424 13.79 -12.79 3.18
N PRO A 425 13.53 -12.84 4.50
CA PRO A 425 13.50 -14.11 5.23
C PRO A 425 12.46 -15.10 4.69
N ASP A 426 11.25 -14.60 4.37
CA ASP A 426 10.19 -15.43 3.79
C ASP A 426 10.52 -15.84 2.34
N TRP A 427 11.17 -14.99 1.55
CA TRP A 427 11.61 -15.33 0.20
C TRP A 427 12.64 -16.47 0.18
N VAL A 428 13.54 -16.51 1.17
CA VAL A 428 14.49 -17.61 1.33
C VAL A 428 13.75 -18.91 1.67
N ASN A 429 12.75 -18.81 2.55
CA ASN A 429 11.94 -19.96 2.92
C ASN A 429 11.09 -20.48 1.74
N ASN A 430 10.52 -19.58 0.94
CA ASN A 430 9.79 -19.93 -0.28
C ASN A 430 10.66 -20.73 -1.26
N ALA A 431 11.90 -20.28 -1.51
CA ALA A 431 12.82 -21.00 -2.41
C ALA A 431 13.16 -22.42 -1.90
N ALA A 432 13.30 -22.57 -0.59
CA ALA A 432 13.51 -23.87 0.03
C ALA A 432 12.29 -24.79 -0.11
N MET A 433 11.07 -24.27 0.13
CA MET A 433 9.83 -25.05 0.14
C MET A 433 9.28 -25.37 -1.25
N VAL A 434 9.59 -24.55 -2.26
CA VAL A 434 9.14 -24.82 -3.63
C VAL A 434 10.16 -25.64 -4.42
N TYR A 435 11.45 -25.31 -4.29
CA TYR A 435 12.52 -25.88 -5.12
C TYR A 435 13.56 -26.69 -4.35
N GLY A 436 13.51 -26.71 -3.01
CA GLY A 436 14.57 -27.32 -2.19
C GLY A 436 15.89 -26.55 -2.21
N MET A 437 15.89 -25.30 -2.68
CA MET A 437 17.09 -24.48 -2.85
C MET A 437 17.63 -23.97 -1.52
N LYS A 438 18.95 -23.75 -1.46
CA LYS A 438 19.64 -23.18 -0.30
C LYS A 438 20.21 -21.81 -0.63
N ASP A 439 20.10 -20.90 0.32
CA ASP A 439 20.63 -19.52 0.18
C ASP A 439 20.19 -18.85 -1.13
N ALA A 440 18.95 -19.07 -1.52
CA ALA A 440 18.28 -18.53 -2.70
C ALA A 440 16.98 -17.83 -2.28
N VAL A 441 16.39 -17.05 -3.16
CA VAL A 441 15.14 -16.33 -2.91
C VAL A 441 14.10 -16.61 -3.99
N LEU A 442 12.85 -16.80 -3.57
CA LEU A 442 11.67 -16.87 -4.45
C LEU A 442 10.61 -15.90 -3.95
N VAL A 443 10.33 -14.90 -4.76
CA VAL A 443 9.36 -13.84 -4.44
C VAL A 443 7.95 -14.34 -4.76
N PRO A 444 6.98 -14.23 -3.84
CA PRO A 444 5.58 -14.55 -4.15
C PRO A 444 4.95 -13.45 -5.02
N VAL A 445 3.92 -13.78 -5.77
CA VAL A 445 3.17 -12.80 -6.57
C VAL A 445 2.53 -11.74 -5.68
N ASN A 446 2.00 -12.14 -4.53
CA ASN A 446 1.31 -11.24 -3.61
C ASN A 446 1.85 -11.35 -2.18
N THR A 447 1.84 -10.23 -1.45
CA THR A 447 2.14 -10.16 -0.02
C THR A 447 1.31 -9.07 0.67
N ASP A 448 0.99 -9.28 1.93
CA ASP A 448 0.40 -8.23 2.77
C ASP A 448 1.44 -7.30 3.42
N GLY A 449 2.72 -7.44 3.09
CA GLY A 449 3.79 -6.59 3.61
C GLY A 449 4.33 -6.99 4.98
N HIS A 450 3.55 -7.72 5.79
CA HIS A 450 4.02 -8.30 7.06
C HIS A 450 4.75 -9.61 6.85
N ARG A 451 4.21 -10.45 5.97
CA ARG A 451 4.77 -11.76 5.64
C ARG A 451 4.71 -11.97 4.13
N ALA A 452 5.81 -12.44 3.57
CA ALA A 452 5.94 -12.74 2.14
C ALA A 452 6.06 -14.24 1.85
N MET A 453 5.38 -15.04 2.65
CA MET A 453 5.25 -16.47 2.40
C MET A 453 4.47 -16.72 1.11
N MET A 454 4.86 -17.73 0.36
CA MET A 454 4.05 -18.24 -0.72
C MET A 454 2.74 -18.78 -0.15
N VAL A 455 1.62 -18.21 -0.56
CA VAL A 455 0.28 -18.54 -0.04
C VAL A 455 -0.67 -19.05 -1.12
N GLU A 456 -0.29 -18.93 -2.37
CA GLU A 456 -1.11 -19.33 -3.51
C GLU A 456 -0.42 -20.44 -4.30
N TYR A 457 -1.08 -21.60 -4.33
CA TYR A 457 -0.67 -22.79 -5.06
C TYR A 457 -1.88 -23.25 -5.88
N ASP A 458 -1.82 -23.09 -7.18
CA ASP A 458 -2.92 -23.44 -8.06
C ASP A 458 -2.41 -24.06 -9.37
N ILE A 459 -3.21 -24.92 -9.99
CA ILE A 459 -2.87 -25.54 -11.26
C ILE A 459 -3.11 -24.60 -12.44
N ASN A 460 -4.08 -23.71 -12.33
CA ASN A 460 -4.41 -22.76 -13.39
C ASN A 460 -3.58 -21.46 -13.29
N TYR A 461 -3.18 -21.12 -12.06
CA TYR A 461 -2.35 -19.97 -11.72
C TYR A 461 -1.19 -20.42 -10.83
N PRO A 462 -0.18 -21.14 -11.39
CA PRO A 462 0.92 -21.73 -10.61
C PRO A 462 1.95 -20.66 -10.20
N PHE A 463 1.52 -19.71 -9.37
CA PHE A 463 2.34 -18.58 -8.91
C PHE A 463 3.62 -19.02 -8.19
N GLN A 464 3.64 -20.22 -7.60
CA GLN A 464 4.84 -20.81 -7.01
C GLN A 464 5.96 -21.04 -8.03
N TYR A 465 5.67 -21.02 -9.33
CA TYR A 465 6.64 -21.16 -10.42
C TYR A 465 6.87 -19.86 -11.23
N TRP A 466 6.46 -18.73 -10.67
CA TRP A 466 6.86 -17.41 -11.16
C TRP A 466 8.26 -17.08 -10.65
N ASN A 467 9.28 -17.21 -11.50
CA ASN A 467 10.68 -17.16 -11.10
C ASN A 467 11.31 -15.74 -11.22
N ALA A 468 10.71 -14.85 -11.97
CA ALA A 468 11.27 -13.54 -12.31
C ALA A 468 11.32 -12.56 -11.12
N GLY A 469 10.56 -12.81 -10.06
CA GLY A 469 10.26 -11.85 -9.01
C GLY A 469 11.48 -11.21 -8.36
N ALA A 470 12.50 -11.99 -8.00
CA ALA A 470 13.70 -11.47 -7.35
C ALA A 470 14.51 -10.53 -8.27
N GLY A 471 14.59 -10.85 -9.55
CA GLY A 471 15.24 -9.99 -10.55
C GLY A 471 14.52 -8.64 -10.66
N TRP A 472 13.20 -8.68 -10.72
CA TRP A 472 12.40 -7.47 -10.81
C TRP A 472 12.51 -6.59 -9.55
N MET A 473 12.50 -7.19 -8.36
CA MET A 473 12.64 -6.44 -7.09
C MET A 473 14.04 -5.84 -6.91
N LEU A 474 15.07 -6.37 -7.57
CA LEU A 474 16.43 -5.82 -7.54
C LEU A 474 16.61 -4.56 -8.40
N ILE A 475 15.88 -4.44 -9.52
CA ILE A 475 16.04 -3.33 -10.48
C ILE A 475 15.92 -1.96 -9.79
N PRO A 476 14.88 -1.65 -9.00
CA PRO A 476 14.77 -0.34 -8.35
C PRO A 476 15.90 -0.03 -7.37
N ILE A 477 16.49 -1.07 -6.73
CA ILE A 477 17.64 -0.88 -5.82
C ILE A 477 18.91 -0.63 -6.63
N TYR A 478 19.11 -1.35 -7.72
CA TYR A 478 20.21 -1.12 -8.65
C TYR A 478 20.17 0.30 -9.22
N GLU A 479 19.01 0.74 -9.71
CA GLU A 479 18.80 2.10 -10.21
C GLU A 479 19.02 3.17 -9.13
N PHE A 480 18.65 2.88 -7.87
CA PHE A 480 18.93 3.77 -6.75
C PHE A 480 20.44 3.98 -6.58
N LEU A 481 21.25 2.91 -6.63
CA LEU A 481 22.70 2.99 -6.57
C LEU A 481 23.31 3.70 -7.77
N GLN A 482 22.72 3.58 -8.97
CA GLN A 482 23.15 4.32 -10.15
C GLN A 482 22.82 5.83 -10.04
N THR A 483 21.72 6.17 -9.41
CA THR A 483 21.24 7.56 -9.29
C THR A 483 21.92 8.31 -8.15
N TYR A 484 22.04 7.68 -6.98
CA TYR A 484 22.48 8.34 -5.74
C TYR A 484 23.87 7.89 -5.27
N GLY A 485 24.45 6.86 -5.90
CA GLY A 485 25.72 6.26 -5.47
C GLY A 485 25.56 5.44 -4.19
N ASP A 486 26.68 5.25 -3.49
CA ASP A 486 26.70 4.55 -2.21
C ASP A 486 26.04 5.44 -1.15
N ALA A 487 25.03 4.93 -0.51
CA ALA A 487 24.21 5.62 0.46
C ALA A 487 24.06 4.81 1.75
N VAL A 488 23.91 5.52 2.84
CA VAL A 488 23.60 4.94 4.15
C VAL A 488 22.21 5.42 4.56
N ILE A 489 21.35 4.49 4.89
CA ILE A 489 19.95 4.76 5.26
C ILE A 489 19.68 4.29 6.68
N THR A 490 18.81 4.99 7.40
CA THR A 490 18.48 4.71 8.81
C THR A 490 16.99 4.45 8.95
N THR A 491 16.64 3.40 9.70
CA THR A 491 15.25 3.06 10.02
C THR A 491 14.94 3.30 11.49
N PHE A 492 13.68 3.64 11.78
CA PHE A 492 13.12 3.66 13.12
C PHE A 492 12.11 2.52 13.35
N ASP A 493 12.01 1.59 12.39
CA ASP A 493 11.14 0.42 12.49
C ASP A 493 11.73 -0.60 13.46
N ALA A 494 11.07 -0.76 14.61
CA ALA A 494 11.52 -1.68 15.65
C ALA A 494 11.58 -3.15 15.18
N SER A 495 10.73 -3.55 14.23
CA SER A 495 10.72 -4.91 13.69
C SER A 495 11.95 -5.18 12.82
N LEU A 496 12.34 -4.24 11.96
CA LEU A 496 13.56 -4.31 11.17
C LEU A 496 14.81 -4.27 12.06
N ILE A 497 14.85 -3.37 13.04
CA ILE A 497 15.96 -3.29 14.00
C ILE A 497 16.12 -4.62 14.75
N LYS A 498 15.01 -5.21 15.20
CA LYS A 498 15.04 -6.52 15.85
C LYS A 498 15.50 -7.63 14.90
N MET A 499 15.05 -7.61 13.64
CA MET A 499 15.39 -8.63 12.64
C MET A 499 16.87 -8.61 12.26
N TYR A 500 17.44 -7.43 12.07
CA TYR A 500 18.82 -7.26 11.58
C TYR A 500 19.85 -6.86 12.66
N GLY A 501 19.40 -6.55 13.87
CA GLY A 501 20.28 -6.14 14.98
C GLY A 501 20.92 -4.76 14.82
N LYS A 502 20.43 -3.93 13.88
CA LYS A 502 20.94 -2.58 13.59
C LYS A 502 19.84 -1.69 13.01
N ASP A 503 20.04 -0.38 13.11
CA ASP A 503 19.14 0.65 12.60
C ASP A 503 19.66 1.34 11.32
N THR A 504 20.93 1.12 11.00
CA THR A 504 21.63 1.81 9.90
C THR A 504 22.17 0.78 8.90
N PHE A 505 21.92 1.02 7.61
CA PHE A 505 22.22 0.11 6.51
C PHE A 505 22.98 0.83 5.40
N ASP A 506 24.10 0.28 4.97
CA ASP A 506 24.75 0.59 3.71
C ASP A 506 23.94 -0.06 2.58
N VAL A 507 23.39 0.75 1.68
CA VAL A 507 22.48 0.25 0.63
C VAL A 507 23.14 -0.81 -0.24
N ARG A 508 24.43 -0.62 -0.59
CA ARG A 508 25.16 -1.59 -1.39
C ARG A 508 25.42 -2.88 -0.62
N LYS A 509 26.08 -2.77 0.54
CA LYS A 509 26.62 -3.93 1.27
C LYS A 509 25.58 -4.69 2.06
N ASP A 510 24.56 -4.00 2.58
CA ASP A 510 23.58 -4.57 3.48
C ASP A 510 22.25 -4.92 2.81
N VAL A 511 21.94 -4.31 1.65
CA VAL A 511 20.67 -4.52 0.94
C VAL A 511 20.90 -5.17 -0.42
N TYR A 512 21.61 -4.48 -1.32
CA TYR A 512 21.74 -4.89 -2.71
C TYR A 512 22.55 -6.18 -2.89
N GLU A 513 23.83 -6.20 -2.45
CA GLU A 513 24.72 -7.34 -2.68
C GLU A 513 24.23 -8.64 -2.04
N PRO A 514 23.72 -8.65 -0.77
CA PRO A 514 23.18 -9.87 -0.17
C PRO A 514 21.97 -10.42 -0.92
N LEU A 515 21.07 -9.55 -1.37
CA LEU A 515 19.90 -9.97 -2.15
C LEU A 515 20.30 -10.47 -3.54
N LEU A 516 21.20 -9.75 -4.20
CA LEU A 516 21.73 -10.14 -5.53
C LEU A 516 22.41 -11.51 -5.49
N LYS A 517 23.23 -11.79 -4.46
CA LYS A 517 23.88 -13.09 -4.28
C LYS A 517 22.84 -14.22 -4.13
N LYS A 518 21.75 -13.98 -3.40
CA LYS A 518 20.66 -14.96 -3.24
C LYS A 518 19.83 -15.13 -4.52
N ALA A 519 19.57 -14.06 -5.26
CA ALA A 519 18.90 -14.12 -6.56
C ALA A 519 19.76 -14.86 -7.60
N TYR A 520 21.07 -14.61 -7.61
CA TYR A 520 22.01 -15.36 -8.46
C TYR A 520 22.04 -16.85 -8.09
N ASN A 521 22.06 -17.18 -6.79
CA ASN A 521 22.01 -18.56 -6.32
C ASN A 521 20.75 -19.29 -6.76
N PHE A 522 19.59 -18.59 -6.84
CA PHE A 522 18.37 -19.15 -7.39
C PHE A 522 18.58 -19.57 -8.86
N TRP A 523 19.06 -18.66 -9.71
CA TRP A 523 19.30 -18.96 -11.13
C TRP A 523 20.37 -20.01 -11.36
N LYS A 524 21.38 -20.07 -10.49
CA LYS A 524 22.39 -21.13 -10.52
C LYS A 524 21.81 -22.51 -10.18
N GLN A 525 20.89 -22.59 -9.22
CA GLN A 525 20.33 -23.85 -8.74
C GLN A 525 19.14 -24.35 -9.56
N ILE A 526 18.43 -23.49 -10.30
CA ILE A 526 17.33 -23.90 -11.17
C ILE A 526 17.84 -24.68 -12.38
N GLY A 527 19.07 -24.42 -12.82
CA GLY A 527 19.74 -25.13 -13.91
C GLY A 527 20.01 -26.58 -13.54
N ASN A 528 19.16 -27.50 -13.97
CA ASN A 528 19.33 -28.94 -13.81
C ASN A 528 19.73 -29.54 -15.17
N PRO A 529 20.95 -30.16 -15.31
CA PRO A 529 21.40 -30.72 -16.59
C PRO A 529 20.53 -31.87 -17.10
N GLU A 530 19.72 -32.50 -16.27
CA GLU A 530 18.74 -33.50 -16.73
C GLU A 530 17.65 -32.91 -17.63
N TYR A 531 17.39 -31.56 -17.52
CA TYR A 531 16.40 -30.84 -18.31
C TYR A 531 17.10 -29.78 -19.17
N TYR A 532 17.12 -30.00 -20.48
CA TYR A 532 17.90 -29.19 -21.40
C TYR A 532 17.20 -29.00 -22.76
N THR A 533 17.65 -28.04 -23.54
CA THR A 533 17.38 -27.98 -24.98
C THR A 533 18.53 -28.63 -25.73
N ASP A 534 18.19 -29.50 -26.71
CA ASP A 534 19.19 -30.05 -27.64
C ASP A 534 19.68 -29.01 -28.65
N THR A 535 20.59 -29.40 -29.52
CA THR A 535 21.14 -28.53 -30.57
C THR A 535 20.11 -28.01 -31.59
N ASP A 536 18.96 -28.68 -31.68
CA ASP A 536 17.85 -28.29 -32.56
C ASP A 536 16.80 -27.41 -31.82
N GLY A 537 17.04 -27.11 -30.53
CA GLY A 537 16.17 -26.28 -29.68
C GLY A 537 15.00 -27.05 -29.07
N ASN A 538 14.98 -28.36 -29.14
CA ASN A 538 13.89 -29.15 -28.55
C ASN A 538 14.16 -29.41 -27.05
N ALA A 539 13.10 -29.30 -26.24
CA ALA A 539 13.16 -29.65 -24.83
C ALA A 539 13.38 -31.19 -24.65
N ARG A 540 14.31 -31.54 -23.77
CA ARG A 540 14.71 -32.92 -23.48
C ARG A 540 14.82 -33.18 -22.00
N TYR A 541 14.60 -34.42 -21.63
CA TYR A 541 14.87 -34.96 -20.32
C TYR A 541 15.75 -36.21 -20.43
N GLU A 542 16.84 -36.25 -19.68
CA GLU A 542 17.74 -37.40 -19.61
C GLU A 542 18.12 -37.65 -18.16
N LYS A 543 17.57 -38.73 -17.58
CA LYS A 543 17.78 -39.05 -16.17
C LYS A 543 19.28 -39.38 -15.91
N GLY A 544 19.82 -38.72 -14.88
CA GLY A 544 21.21 -38.95 -14.45
C GLY A 544 22.24 -38.17 -15.28
N LYS A 545 21.84 -37.32 -16.20
CA LYS A 545 22.73 -36.42 -16.92
C LYS A 545 23.32 -35.39 -15.95
N CYS A 546 24.66 -35.34 -15.87
CA CYS A 546 25.39 -34.53 -14.90
C CYS A 546 25.98 -33.24 -15.50
N SER A 547 26.02 -33.13 -16.84
CA SER A 547 26.55 -31.95 -17.53
C SER A 547 25.92 -31.79 -18.91
N LEU A 548 25.93 -30.60 -19.44
CA LEU A 548 25.49 -30.27 -20.80
C LEU A 548 26.62 -30.54 -21.80
N ASN A 549 26.26 -31.01 -23.00
CA ASN A 549 27.16 -31.12 -24.14
C ASN A 549 27.26 -29.76 -24.87
N ALA A 550 28.20 -29.64 -25.79
CA ALA A 550 28.33 -28.43 -26.59
C ALA A 550 27.06 -28.19 -27.44
N GLY A 551 26.50 -27.00 -27.35
CA GLY A 551 25.27 -26.60 -28.05
C GLY A 551 23.97 -26.94 -27.31
N GLU A 552 24.05 -27.62 -26.17
CA GLU A 552 22.90 -27.81 -25.28
C GLU A 552 22.78 -26.64 -24.28
N HIS A 553 21.54 -26.31 -23.86
CA HIS A 553 21.28 -25.24 -22.90
C HIS A 553 20.35 -25.72 -21.80
N TYR A 554 20.55 -25.21 -20.57
CA TYR A 554 19.62 -25.46 -19.47
C TYR A 554 18.20 -24.97 -19.79
N LEU A 555 17.21 -25.74 -19.37
CA LEU A 555 15.82 -25.28 -19.32
C LEU A 555 15.54 -24.60 -17.96
N ILE A 556 14.91 -23.44 -17.99
CA ILE A 556 14.23 -22.88 -16.83
C ILE A 556 12.87 -23.59 -16.74
N ILE A 557 12.76 -24.57 -15.84
CA ILE A 557 11.61 -25.46 -15.74
C ILE A 557 11.35 -25.89 -14.27
N PRO A 558 10.10 -25.84 -13.75
CA PRO A 558 8.94 -25.19 -14.36
C PRO A 558 9.08 -23.67 -14.43
N SER A 559 8.33 -23.04 -15.33
CA SER A 559 8.29 -21.62 -15.55
C SER A 559 6.83 -21.18 -15.74
N PHE A 560 6.43 -20.09 -15.12
CA PHE A 560 5.09 -19.53 -15.27
C PHE A 560 5.17 -18.02 -15.51
N SER A 561 4.57 -17.57 -16.61
CA SER A 561 4.39 -16.13 -16.88
C SER A 561 2.98 -15.72 -16.45
N PRO A 562 2.80 -15.09 -15.28
CA PRO A 562 1.49 -14.62 -14.84
C PRO A 562 0.90 -13.58 -15.81
N GLU A 563 -0.39 -13.60 -16.12
CA GLU A 563 -1.34 -14.71 -15.84
C GLU A 563 -1.69 -15.40 -17.17
N ASN A 564 -0.71 -15.94 -17.88
CA ASN A 564 -0.85 -16.47 -19.23
C ASN A 564 -0.69 -17.98 -19.29
N LYS A 565 -1.52 -18.57 -20.13
CA LYS A 565 -1.33 -19.93 -20.62
C LYS A 565 -0.85 -19.84 -22.09
N PRO A 566 0.39 -20.22 -22.40
CA PRO A 566 0.88 -20.14 -23.77
C PRO A 566 0.11 -21.03 -24.72
N LEU A 567 -0.04 -20.56 -25.98
CA LEU A 567 -0.64 -21.35 -27.02
C LEU A 567 0.13 -22.65 -27.26
N GLY A 568 -0.57 -23.79 -27.30
CA GLY A 568 0.02 -25.10 -27.52
C GLY A 568 0.46 -25.82 -26.24
N TYR A 569 0.39 -25.18 -25.06
CA TYR A 569 0.60 -25.84 -23.77
C TYR A 569 -0.73 -26.31 -23.18
N HIS A 570 -0.73 -27.49 -22.55
CA HIS A 570 -1.92 -28.05 -21.90
C HIS A 570 -2.19 -27.39 -20.54
N SER A 571 -1.13 -27.04 -19.81
CA SER A 571 -1.22 -26.35 -18.53
C SER A 571 -0.64 -24.92 -18.60
N ALA A 572 -0.78 -24.14 -17.53
CA ALA A 572 -0.19 -22.82 -17.42
C ALA A 572 1.33 -22.85 -17.17
N ILE A 573 1.87 -23.96 -16.66
CA ILE A 573 3.33 -24.13 -16.53
C ILE A 573 3.98 -24.43 -17.87
N THR A 574 5.17 -23.92 -18.05
CA THR A 574 5.95 -24.04 -19.29
C THR A 574 7.44 -24.16 -18.97
N ALA A 575 8.27 -24.12 -20.00
CA ALA A 575 9.70 -23.96 -19.89
C ALA A 575 10.13 -22.67 -20.60
N ASN A 576 11.17 -22.03 -20.06
CA ASN A 576 11.82 -20.87 -20.69
C ASN A 576 10.86 -19.71 -21.00
N ALA A 577 9.95 -19.35 -20.10
CA ALA A 577 9.18 -18.13 -20.26
C ALA A 577 10.12 -16.93 -20.52
N ALA A 578 9.80 -16.10 -21.51
CA ALA A 578 10.65 -14.98 -21.91
C ALA A 578 10.97 -14.04 -20.75
N MET A 579 10.02 -13.86 -19.85
CA MET A 579 10.16 -13.09 -18.63
C MET A 579 11.24 -13.65 -17.70
N ASP A 580 11.25 -14.97 -17.48
CA ASP A 580 12.24 -15.63 -16.63
C ASP A 580 13.64 -15.54 -17.24
N ILE A 581 13.76 -15.70 -18.55
CA ILE A 581 15.03 -15.54 -19.27
C ILE A 581 15.54 -14.10 -19.13
N SER A 582 14.67 -13.11 -19.24
CA SER A 582 15.04 -11.69 -19.09
C SER A 582 15.51 -11.42 -17.66
N ALA A 583 14.75 -11.83 -16.66
CA ALA A 583 15.11 -11.65 -15.26
C ALA A 583 16.43 -12.36 -14.89
N ALA A 584 16.64 -13.57 -15.42
CA ALA A 584 17.90 -14.29 -15.23
C ALA A 584 19.09 -13.51 -15.80
N LYS A 585 18.96 -12.98 -17.04
CA LYS A 585 20.00 -12.17 -17.66
C LYS A 585 20.32 -10.91 -16.85
N ASP A 586 19.30 -10.20 -16.37
CA ASP A 586 19.50 -9.00 -15.57
C ASP A 586 20.24 -9.30 -14.27
N VAL A 587 19.82 -10.34 -13.53
CA VAL A 587 20.50 -10.77 -12.31
C VAL A 587 21.95 -11.20 -12.57
N ILE A 588 22.19 -11.99 -13.61
CA ILE A 588 23.54 -12.45 -13.97
C ILE A 588 24.43 -11.27 -14.34
N ASN A 589 23.94 -10.32 -15.14
CA ASN A 589 24.69 -9.13 -15.55
C ASN A 589 25.04 -8.26 -14.33
N MET A 590 24.07 -7.98 -13.45
CA MET A 590 24.30 -7.26 -12.19
C MET A 590 25.34 -7.98 -11.31
N TYR A 591 25.29 -9.32 -11.25
CA TYR A 591 26.24 -10.12 -10.47
C TYR A 591 27.66 -10.06 -11.05
N ILE A 592 27.81 -10.14 -12.38
CA ILE A 592 29.10 -9.98 -13.07
C ILE A 592 29.67 -8.58 -12.81
N GLU A 593 28.85 -7.55 -12.89
CA GLU A 593 29.27 -6.18 -12.59
C GLU A 593 29.77 -6.04 -11.14
N MET A 594 29.06 -6.63 -10.19
CA MET A 594 29.46 -6.63 -8.78
C MET A 594 30.83 -7.30 -8.58
N ILE A 595 31.04 -8.50 -9.12
CA ILE A 595 32.31 -9.22 -9.02
C ILE A 595 33.46 -8.42 -9.67
N ASN A 596 33.23 -7.82 -10.83
CA ASN A 596 34.25 -7.01 -11.50
C ASN A 596 34.65 -5.77 -10.67
N LYS A 597 33.72 -5.16 -9.95
CA LYS A 597 34.01 -4.06 -9.02
C LYS A 597 34.83 -4.55 -7.82
N GLU A 598 34.41 -5.65 -7.18
CA GLU A 598 35.15 -6.25 -6.06
C GLU A 598 36.61 -6.54 -6.46
N MET A 599 36.82 -7.18 -7.60
CA MET A 599 38.18 -7.49 -8.12
C MET A 599 38.99 -6.22 -8.42
N ALA A 600 38.38 -5.18 -8.94
CA ALA A 600 39.06 -3.91 -9.20
C ALA A 600 39.48 -3.20 -7.93
N GLU A 601 38.69 -3.26 -6.88
CA GLU A 601 38.98 -2.69 -5.56
C GLU A 601 40.12 -3.48 -4.86
N GLU A 602 40.08 -4.81 -4.90
CA GLU A 602 41.15 -5.66 -4.37
C GLU A 602 42.49 -5.38 -5.05
N ASN A 603 42.50 -5.25 -6.39
CA ASN A 603 43.70 -4.94 -7.15
C ASN A 603 44.26 -3.54 -6.82
N ARG A 604 43.41 -2.55 -6.61
CA ARG A 604 43.82 -1.20 -6.16
C ARG A 604 44.43 -1.22 -4.77
N THR A 605 43.81 -1.97 -3.84
CA THR A 605 44.29 -2.11 -2.49
C THR A 605 45.64 -2.83 -2.46
N ALA A 606 45.80 -3.91 -3.22
CA ALA A 606 47.08 -4.61 -3.35
C ALA A 606 48.19 -3.72 -3.94
N ALA A 607 47.85 -2.89 -4.95
CA ALA A 607 48.77 -1.92 -5.53
C ALA A 607 49.17 -0.82 -4.54
N THR A 608 48.27 -0.39 -3.65
CA THR A 608 48.53 0.64 -2.65
C THR A 608 49.38 0.13 -1.49
N VAL A 609 49.29 -1.15 -1.16
CA VAL A 609 50.11 -1.81 -0.12
C VAL A 609 51.52 -2.14 -0.61
N SER A 610 51.75 -2.17 -1.91
CA SER A 610 53.05 -2.46 -2.53
C SER A 610 53.93 -1.20 -2.78
N TYR A 611 53.49 -0.04 -2.37
CA TYR A 611 54.25 1.21 -2.31
C TYR A 611 54.45 1.65 -0.84
#